data_ae3eafc92fa62c5ee053b941f0db2b64
#
_entry.id   ae3eafc92fa62c5ee053b941f0db2b64
#
_cell.length_a   1.000
_cell.length_b   1.000
_cell.length_c   1.000
_cell.angle_alpha   90.00
_cell.angle_beta   90.00
_cell.angle_gamma   90.00
#
_symmetry.space_group_name_H-M   'P 1'
#
loop_
_entity.id
_entity.type
_entity.pdbx_description
1 polymer ?
#
loop_
_entity_poly.entity_id
_entity_poly.type
_entity_poly.pdbx_seq_one_letter_code
_entity_poly.pdbx_strand_id
1 'polypeptide(L)'
;MLSLLQIEGLTHFFGGLKAVSDFNLELSVGEVVGLIGPNGAGKTTVFNLITGVYKPSVGRIRFQGQELVGLQSCQIISMGIARTFQTIRLFRDLTVLDNVRLGHFSQARYGIRDALIRSGNFRDEEKRITDKALELLEAFNLTRYAYVPAKALPYGEQRRLEIARALSSNPKLLLLDEPAAGMNPREIDELLERIAWLKDEFDLT
;
A
#
# COMPACT_ATOMS: atom_id res chain seq x y z
N MET A 1 23.24 -9.17 0.06
CA MET A 1 21.77 -9.28 0.29
C MET A 1 21.08 -8.94 -1.02
N LEU A 2 19.97 -9.59 -1.36
CA LEU A 2 19.24 -9.25 -2.59
C LEU A 2 18.49 -7.93 -2.33
N SER A 3 18.77 -6.92 -3.16
CA SER A 3 18.07 -5.64 -3.11
C SER A 3 16.62 -5.83 -3.55
N LEU A 4 15.66 -5.36 -2.72
CA LEU A 4 14.24 -5.41 -3.03
C LEU A 4 13.81 -4.24 -3.92
N LEU A 5 14.26 -3.02 -3.58
CA LEU A 5 14.01 -1.79 -4.33
C LEU A 5 15.32 -1.09 -4.60
N GLN A 6 15.54 -0.68 -5.85
CA GLN A 6 16.70 0.10 -6.28
C GLN A 6 16.22 1.34 -7.03
N ILE A 7 16.70 2.50 -6.63
CA ILE A 7 16.43 3.80 -7.26
C ILE A 7 17.77 4.42 -7.59
N GLU A 8 17.98 4.77 -8.85
CA GLU A 8 19.24 5.31 -9.35
C GLU A 8 19.01 6.62 -10.11
N GLY A 9 19.61 7.71 -9.63
CA GLY A 9 19.63 9.03 -10.28
C GLY A 9 18.24 9.62 -10.51
N LEU A 10 17.25 9.30 -9.64
CA LEU A 10 15.86 9.66 -9.86
C LEU A 10 15.68 11.17 -9.84
N THR A 11 15.21 11.72 -10.96
CA THR A 11 14.95 13.17 -11.11
C THR A 11 13.59 13.39 -11.75
N HIS A 12 12.83 14.37 -11.21
CA HIS A 12 11.52 14.70 -11.75
C HIS A 12 11.26 16.20 -11.72
N PHE A 13 10.68 16.70 -12.80
CA PHE A 13 10.32 18.10 -12.97
C PHE A 13 8.81 18.26 -13.12
N PHE A 14 8.24 19.27 -12.48
CA PHE A 14 6.91 19.80 -12.76
C PHE A 14 7.06 21.12 -13.50
N GLY A 15 6.92 21.10 -14.84
CA GLY A 15 7.27 22.26 -15.65
C GLY A 15 8.73 22.66 -15.43
N GLY A 16 8.97 23.87 -14.95
CA GLY A 16 10.33 24.35 -14.64
C GLY A 16 10.84 24.02 -13.23
N LEU A 17 9.98 23.48 -12.34
CA LEU A 17 10.35 23.17 -10.97
C LEU A 17 10.94 21.75 -10.86
N LYS A 18 12.18 21.64 -10.40
CA LYS A 18 12.80 20.37 -10.08
C LYS A 18 12.31 19.90 -8.69
N ALA A 19 11.38 18.95 -8.67
CA ALA A 19 10.77 18.43 -7.43
C ALA A 19 11.59 17.31 -6.77
N VAL A 20 12.32 16.52 -7.57
CA VAL A 20 13.26 15.50 -7.09
C VAL A 20 14.53 15.63 -7.91
N SER A 21 15.69 15.56 -7.28
CA SER A 21 17.00 15.74 -7.93
C SER A 21 17.96 14.65 -7.49
N ASP A 22 18.37 13.81 -8.44
CA ASP A 22 19.41 12.78 -8.26
C ASP A 22 19.20 11.92 -7.00
N PHE A 23 17.95 11.51 -6.74
CA PHE A 23 17.61 10.70 -5.58
C PHE A 23 18.02 9.24 -5.83
N ASN A 24 18.76 8.69 -4.87
CA ASN A 24 19.27 7.33 -4.90
C ASN A 24 18.83 6.61 -3.63
N LEU A 25 18.37 5.37 -3.75
CA LEU A 25 17.97 4.51 -2.64
C LEU A 25 18.18 3.05 -3.00
N GLU A 26 18.74 2.31 -2.09
CA GLU A 26 18.75 0.85 -2.13
C GLU A 26 18.12 0.30 -0.85
N LEU A 27 17.15 -0.59 -1.00
CA LEU A 27 16.38 -1.17 0.09
C LEU A 27 16.44 -2.69 0.01
N SER A 28 16.88 -3.33 1.09
CA SER A 28 16.95 -4.78 1.23
C SER A 28 15.62 -5.36 1.74
N VAL A 29 15.41 -6.66 1.54
CA VAL A 29 14.25 -7.37 2.10
C VAL A 29 14.27 -7.27 3.63
N GLY A 30 13.12 -6.95 4.23
CA GLY A 30 12.94 -6.82 5.67
C GLY A 30 13.56 -5.56 6.28
N GLU A 31 14.03 -4.62 5.48
CA GLU A 31 14.57 -3.34 5.95
C GLU A 31 13.44 -2.31 6.14
N VAL A 32 13.57 -1.44 7.14
CA VAL A 32 12.67 -0.28 7.35
C VAL A 32 13.48 0.99 7.16
N VAL A 33 13.06 1.83 6.21
CA VAL A 33 13.75 3.09 5.88
C VAL A 33 12.80 4.27 6.04
N GLY A 34 13.24 5.30 6.76
CA GLY A 34 12.53 6.56 6.89
C GLY A 34 13.00 7.60 5.88
N LEU A 35 12.08 8.09 5.03
CA LEU A 35 12.33 9.22 4.14
C LEU A 35 12.01 10.53 4.87
N ILE A 36 13.05 11.24 5.32
CA ILE A 36 12.94 12.44 6.16
C ILE A 36 13.26 13.68 5.33
N GLY A 37 12.56 14.77 5.58
CA GLY A 37 12.79 16.07 4.94
C GLY A 37 11.65 17.06 5.21
N PRO A 38 11.86 18.36 4.99
CA PRO A 38 10.83 19.39 5.19
C PRO A 38 9.63 19.20 4.24
N ASN A 39 8.54 19.94 4.49
CA ASN A 39 7.41 19.97 3.55
C ASN A 39 7.89 20.56 2.22
N GLY A 40 7.45 19.95 1.12
CA GLY A 40 7.92 20.33 -0.22
C GLY A 40 9.24 19.69 -0.66
N ALA A 41 9.93 18.90 0.18
CA ALA A 41 11.18 18.23 -0.19
C ALA A 41 11.04 17.09 -1.23
N GLY A 42 9.84 16.87 -1.76
CA GLY A 42 9.63 15.85 -2.79
C GLY A 42 9.32 14.44 -2.27
N LYS A 43 9.15 14.23 -0.96
CA LYS A 43 8.85 12.90 -0.37
C LYS A 43 7.67 12.20 -1.04
N THR A 44 6.52 12.86 -1.09
CA THR A 44 5.31 12.35 -1.77
C THR A 44 5.52 12.17 -3.27
N THR A 45 6.36 13.02 -3.89
CA THR A 45 6.73 12.86 -5.31
C THR A 45 7.53 11.58 -5.53
N VAL A 46 8.48 11.25 -4.66
CA VAL A 46 9.21 9.97 -4.73
C VAL A 46 8.25 8.79 -4.63
N PHE A 47 7.30 8.80 -3.70
CA PHE A 47 6.26 7.76 -3.59
C PHE A 47 5.38 7.68 -4.84
N ASN A 48 5.01 8.83 -5.43
CA ASN A 48 4.24 8.86 -6.67
C ASN A 48 5.03 8.28 -7.86
N LEU A 49 6.34 8.48 -7.90
CA LEU A 49 7.23 7.90 -8.92
C LEU A 49 7.37 6.38 -8.75
N ILE A 50 7.57 5.89 -7.51
CA ILE A 50 7.66 4.46 -7.22
C ILE A 50 6.36 3.73 -7.59
N THR A 51 5.21 4.35 -7.30
CA THR A 51 3.89 3.75 -7.53
C THR A 51 3.30 4.00 -8.94
N GLY A 52 4.09 4.59 -9.85
CA GLY A 52 3.69 4.79 -11.24
C GLY A 52 2.58 5.85 -11.45
N VAL A 53 2.31 6.69 -10.45
CA VAL A 53 1.41 7.85 -10.59
C VAL A 53 2.04 8.91 -11.48
N TYR A 54 3.37 9.08 -11.34
CA TYR A 54 4.17 9.92 -12.22
C TYR A 54 5.26 9.08 -12.87
N LYS A 55 5.65 9.47 -14.10
CA LYS A 55 6.83 8.93 -14.78
C LYS A 55 8.02 9.83 -14.47
N PRO A 56 9.17 9.30 -14.02
CA PRO A 56 10.37 10.10 -13.80
C PRO A 56 10.86 10.73 -15.09
N SER A 57 11.47 11.93 -14.97
CA SER A 57 12.11 12.60 -16.11
C SER A 57 13.46 11.96 -16.44
N VAL A 58 14.21 11.54 -15.40
CA VAL A 58 15.51 10.85 -15.51
C VAL A 58 15.60 9.83 -14.37
N GLY A 59 16.44 8.82 -14.54
CA GLY A 59 16.72 7.79 -13.54
C GLY A 59 15.94 6.52 -13.76
N ARG A 60 16.14 5.57 -12.85
CA ARG A 60 15.55 4.21 -12.93
C ARG A 60 14.99 3.82 -11.56
N ILE A 61 13.95 2.98 -11.59
CA ILE A 61 13.36 2.37 -10.39
C ILE A 61 13.19 0.90 -10.70
N ARG A 62 13.84 0.03 -9.93
CA ARG A 62 13.71 -1.42 -10.06
C ARG A 62 13.17 -2.02 -8.77
N PHE A 63 12.24 -2.93 -8.91
CA PHE A 63 11.70 -3.74 -7.83
C PHE A 63 11.94 -5.21 -8.11
N GLN A 64 12.64 -5.92 -7.23
CA GLN A 64 13.08 -7.31 -7.45
C GLN A 64 13.80 -7.50 -8.81
N GLY A 65 14.63 -6.53 -9.20
CA GLY A 65 15.36 -6.51 -10.46
C GLY A 65 14.53 -6.12 -11.70
N GLN A 66 13.21 -5.94 -11.59
CA GLN A 66 12.34 -5.55 -12.70
C GLN A 66 12.16 -4.03 -12.74
N GLU A 67 12.24 -3.45 -13.93
CA GLU A 67 12.06 -2.00 -14.14
C GLU A 67 10.59 -1.60 -13.92
N LEU A 68 10.37 -0.56 -13.10
CA LEU A 68 9.03 -0.02 -12.82
C LEU A 68 8.66 1.15 -13.73
N VAL A 69 9.67 1.84 -14.30
CA VAL A 69 9.43 3.06 -15.09
C VAL A 69 8.60 2.75 -16.33
N GLY A 70 7.43 3.37 -16.41
CA GLY A 70 6.48 3.18 -17.52
C GLY A 70 5.40 2.14 -17.28
N LEU A 71 5.46 1.41 -16.14
CA LEU A 71 4.36 0.54 -15.73
C LEU A 71 3.19 1.36 -15.15
N GLN A 72 1.99 0.84 -15.32
CA GLN A 72 0.79 1.39 -14.68
C GLN A 72 0.74 1.02 -13.19
N SER A 73 0.12 1.85 -12.36
CA SER A 73 0.00 1.59 -10.90
C SER A 73 -0.62 0.23 -10.58
N CYS A 74 -1.58 -0.26 -11.36
CA CYS A 74 -2.17 -1.59 -11.16
C CYS A 74 -1.14 -2.73 -11.36
N GLN A 75 -0.23 -2.60 -12.33
CA GLN A 75 0.85 -3.56 -12.57
C GLN A 75 1.85 -3.55 -11.40
N ILE A 76 2.20 -2.35 -10.90
CA ILE A 76 3.11 -2.18 -9.75
C ILE A 76 2.51 -2.78 -8.47
N ILE A 77 1.21 -2.59 -8.22
CA ILE A 77 0.51 -3.25 -7.11
C ILE A 77 0.57 -4.77 -7.25
N SER A 78 0.33 -5.29 -8.46
CA SER A 78 0.38 -6.75 -8.72
C SER A 78 1.79 -7.34 -8.54
N MET A 79 2.85 -6.52 -8.63
CA MET A 79 4.22 -6.95 -8.33
C MET A 79 4.50 -7.03 -6.82
N GLY A 80 3.62 -6.50 -5.98
CA GLY A 80 3.74 -6.55 -4.52
C GLY A 80 4.18 -5.25 -3.87
N ILE A 81 3.89 -4.10 -4.47
CA ILE A 81 4.08 -2.78 -3.84
C ILE A 81 2.72 -2.22 -3.45
N ALA A 82 2.51 -1.96 -2.16
CA ALA A 82 1.32 -1.27 -1.67
C ALA A 82 1.67 0.08 -1.04
N ARG A 83 0.71 1.00 -1.01
CA ARG A 83 0.88 2.33 -0.42
C ARG A 83 -0.38 2.77 0.32
N THR A 84 -0.18 3.39 1.48
CA THR A 84 -1.20 4.25 2.10
C THR A 84 -1.02 5.68 1.62
N PHE A 85 -2.02 6.53 1.83
CA PHE A 85 -1.97 7.93 1.40
C PHE A 85 -2.06 8.85 2.63
N GLN A 86 -1.54 10.07 2.51
CA GLN A 86 -1.65 11.10 3.54
C GLN A 86 -3.11 11.37 3.94
N THR A 87 -3.99 11.48 2.94
CA THR A 87 -5.44 11.55 3.15
C THR A 87 -6.04 10.16 3.03
N ILE A 88 -6.82 9.72 4.00
CA ILE A 88 -7.49 8.43 4.01
C ILE A 88 -8.34 8.25 2.75
N ARG A 89 -8.02 7.23 1.95
CA ARG A 89 -8.70 6.91 0.68
C ARG A 89 -9.48 5.62 0.79
N LEU A 90 -10.54 5.63 1.59
CA LEU A 90 -11.46 4.50 1.69
C LEU A 90 -12.65 4.67 0.74
N PHE A 91 -13.22 3.55 0.32
CA PHE A 91 -14.55 3.51 -0.30
C PHE A 91 -15.60 3.71 0.80
N ARG A 92 -15.96 4.97 1.03
CA ARG A 92 -16.67 5.43 2.23
C ARG A 92 -18.05 4.80 2.41
N ASP A 93 -18.73 4.49 1.30
CA ASP A 93 -20.08 3.91 1.29
C ASP A 93 -20.10 2.38 1.28
N LEU A 94 -18.94 1.75 1.04
CA LEU A 94 -18.77 0.31 1.17
C LEU A 94 -18.53 -0.09 2.61
N THR A 95 -18.84 -1.35 2.94
CA THR A 95 -18.55 -1.90 4.26
C THR A 95 -17.04 -1.98 4.52
N VAL A 96 -16.66 -2.11 5.78
CA VAL A 96 -15.28 -2.35 6.22
C VAL A 96 -14.74 -3.61 5.56
N LEU A 97 -15.52 -4.69 5.55
CA LEU A 97 -15.16 -5.94 4.89
C LEU A 97 -14.95 -5.78 3.39
N ASP A 98 -15.85 -5.08 2.70
CA ASP A 98 -15.73 -4.88 1.25
C ASP A 98 -14.53 -4.02 0.89
N ASN A 99 -14.15 -3.03 1.73
CA ASN A 99 -12.93 -2.28 1.54
C ASN A 99 -11.69 -3.19 1.53
N VAL A 100 -11.59 -4.14 2.45
CA VAL A 100 -10.46 -5.09 2.51
C VAL A 100 -10.53 -6.08 1.34
N ARG A 101 -11.72 -6.62 1.02
CA ARG A 101 -11.91 -7.53 -0.12
C ARG A 101 -11.46 -6.90 -1.44
N LEU A 102 -11.72 -5.61 -1.65
CA LEU A 102 -11.27 -4.90 -2.86
C LEU A 102 -9.76 -4.92 -3.06
N GLY A 103 -8.96 -4.91 -2.00
CA GLY A 103 -7.51 -5.02 -2.10
C GLY A 103 -7.03 -6.39 -2.62
N HIS A 104 -7.79 -7.46 -2.37
CA HIS A 104 -7.48 -8.80 -2.88
C HIS A 104 -7.76 -8.98 -4.38
N PHE A 105 -8.57 -8.12 -5.01
CA PHE A 105 -8.93 -8.29 -6.43
C PHE A 105 -7.73 -8.23 -7.38
N SER A 106 -6.63 -7.58 -7.00
CA SER A 106 -5.38 -7.61 -7.77
C SER A 106 -4.81 -9.03 -7.93
N GLN A 107 -5.23 -9.98 -7.08
CA GLN A 107 -4.78 -11.38 -7.04
C GLN A 107 -5.90 -12.38 -7.36
N ALA A 108 -7.10 -11.92 -7.70
CA ALA A 108 -8.23 -12.80 -8.01
C ALA A 108 -7.91 -13.70 -9.22
N ARG A 109 -8.20 -15.01 -9.08
CA ARG A 109 -7.85 -16.04 -10.05
C ARG A 109 -8.99 -16.43 -11.00
N TYR A 110 -10.11 -15.72 -11.00
CA TYR A 110 -11.23 -15.98 -11.88
C TYR A 110 -11.37 -14.93 -12.98
N GLY A 111 -11.90 -15.35 -14.13
CA GLY A 111 -12.18 -14.46 -15.25
C GLY A 111 -13.59 -13.89 -15.22
N ILE A 112 -13.87 -12.94 -16.11
CA ILE A 112 -15.20 -12.32 -16.26
C ILE A 112 -16.28 -13.36 -16.53
N ARG A 113 -15.97 -14.43 -17.29
CA ARG A 113 -16.93 -15.52 -17.58
C ARG A 113 -17.32 -16.26 -16.31
N ASP A 114 -16.36 -16.62 -15.46
CA ASP A 114 -16.61 -17.30 -14.18
C ASP A 114 -17.50 -16.46 -13.27
N ALA A 115 -17.23 -15.15 -13.22
CA ALA A 115 -18.05 -14.21 -12.44
C ALA A 115 -19.50 -14.11 -12.95
N LEU A 116 -19.71 -14.07 -14.27
CA LEU A 116 -21.03 -13.97 -14.89
C LEU A 116 -21.89 -15.22 -14.62
N ILE A 117 -21.32 -16.41 -14.76
CA ILE A 117 -22.05 -17.68 -14.55
C ILE A 117 -22.02 -18.15 -13.10
N ARG A 118 -21.33 -17.42 -12.21
CA ARG A 118 -21.11 -17.78 -10.80
C ARG A 118 -20.65 -19.24 -10.66
N SER A 119 -19.61 -19.59 -11.42
CA SER A 119 -19.03 -20.94 -11.43
C SER A 119 -18.59 -21.39 -10.03
N GLY A 120 -18.32 -22.68 -9.85
CA GLY A 120 -17.73 -23.21 -8.59
C GLY A 120 -16.43 -22.48 -8.24
N ASN A 121 -15.53 -22.32 -9.22
CA ASN A 121 -14.27 -21.61 -9.07
C ASN A 121 -14.47 -20.15 -8.57
N PHE A 122 -15.45 -19.43 -9.11
CA PHE A 122 -15.81 -18.10 -8.63
C PHE A 122 -16.24 -18.11 -7.15
N ARG A 123 -17.13 -19.05 -6.75
CA ARG A 123 -17.63 -19.13 -5.37
C ARG A 123 -16.52 -19.46 -4.37
N ASP A 124 -15.66 -20.41 -4.72
CA ASP A 124 -14.55 -20.83 -3.88
C ASP A 124 -13.54 -19.69 -3.68
N GLU A 125 -13.23 -18.95 -4.74
CA GLU A 125 -12.32 -17.82 -4.68
C GLU A 125 -12.92 -16.64 -3.91
N GLU A 126 -14.21 -16.32 -4.10
CA GLU A 126 -14.93 -15.29 -3.32
C GLU A 126 -14.96 -15.63 -1.83
N LYS A 127 -15.16 -16.91 -1.50
CA LYS A 127 -15.08 -17.38 -0.12
C LYS A 127 -13.66 -17.18 0.43
N ARG A 128 -12.62 -17.61 -0.30
CA ARG A 128 -11.21 -17.44 0.07
C ARG A 128 -10.84 -15.98 0.31
N ILE A 129 -11.30 -15.07 -0.56
CA ILE A 129 -11.10 -13.63 -0.44
C ILE A 129 -11.78 -13.10 0.83
N THR A 130 -13.00 -13.56 1.10
CA THR A 130 -13.76 -13.14 2.28
C THR A 130 -13.11 -13.64 3.57
N ASP A 131 -12.69 -14.90 3.63
CA ASP A 131 -12.05 -15.49 4.80
C ASP A 131 -10.74 -14.74 5.12
N LYS A 132 -9.88 -14.50 4.11
CA LYS A 132 -8.66 -13.69 4.27
C LYS A 132 -8.92 -12.24 4.70
N ALA A 133 -9.98 -11.62 4.17
CA ALA A 133 -10.35 -10.29 4.59
C ALA A 133 -10.79 -10.24 6.05
N LEU A 134 -11.51 -11.26 6.54
CA LEU A 134 -11.89 -11.39 7.95
C LEU A 134 -10.68 -11.62 8.86
N GLU A 135 -9.71 -12.45 8.45
CA GLU A 135 -8.44 -12.64 9.17
C GLU A 135 -7.68 -11.31 9.32
N LEU A 136 -7.59 -10.51 8.26
CA LEU A 136 -7.00 -9.18 8.34
C LEU A 136 -7.78 -8.24 9.27
N LEU A 137 -9.12 -8.25 9.21
CA LEU A 137 -9.94 -7.45 10.11
C LEU A 137 -9.76 -7.86 11.57
N GLU A 138 -9.56 -9.14 11.86
CA GLU A 138 -9.25 -9.63 13.20
C GLU A 138 -7.89 -9.10 13.67
N ALA A 139 -6.84 -9.22 12.85
CA ALA A 139 -5.50 -8.73 13.15
C ALA A 139 -5.48 -7.21 13.47
N PHE A 140 -6.39 -6.44 12.88
CA PHE A 140 -6.54 -5.00 13.13
C PHE A 140 -7.60 -4.64 14.18
N ASN A 141 -8.24 -5.63 14.85
CA ASN A 141 -9.35 -5.44 15.79
C ASN A 141 -10.56 -4.71 15.16
N LEU A 142 -10.85 -4.95 13.89
CA LEU A 142 -11.92 -4.32 13.12
C LEU A 142 -13.11 -5.25 12.85
N THR A 143 -13.08 -6.51 13.29
CA THR A 143 -14.10 -7.53 13.02
C THR A 143 -15.49 -7.08 13.42
N ARG A 144 -15.62 -6.38 14.57
CA ARG A 144 -16.90 -5.83 15.06
C ARG A 144 -17.55 -4.83 14.09
N TYR A 145 -16.76 -4.24 13.21
CA TYR A 145 -17.20 -3.27 12.21
C TYR A 145 -17.32 -3.84 10.81
N ALA A 146 -17.13 -5.15 10.62
CA ALA A 146 -17.03 -5.77 9.29
C ALA A 146 -18.14 -5.33 8.32
N TYR A 147 -19.37 -5.24 8.81
CA TYR A 147 -20.55 -4.91 8.00
C TYR A 147 -21.01 -3.45 8.12
N VAL A 148 -20.23 -2.60 8.80
CA VAL A 148 -20.51 -1.17 8.95
C VAL A 148 -19.91 -0.41 7.78
N PRO A 149 -20.58 0.60 7.19
CA PRO A 149 -19.98 1.47 6.19
C PRO A 149 -18.71 2.17 6.70
N ALA A 150 -17.65 2.21 5.90
CA ALA A 150 -16.35 2.75 6.33
C ALA A 150 -16.42 4.21 6.81
N LYS A 151 -17.36 5.02 6.28
CA LYS A 151 -17.58 6.41 6.72
C LYS A 151 -18.06 6.55 8.16
N ALA A 152 -18.65 5.51 8.73
CA ALA A 152 -19.18 5.51 10.09
C ALA A 152 -18.11 5.17 11.15
N LEU A 153 -16.90 4.77 10.73
CA LEU A 153 -15.82 4.48 11.66
C LEU A 153 -15.23 5.77 12.24
N PRO A 154 -14.77 5.75 13.51
CA PRO A 154 -13.86 6.76 14.04
C PRO A 154 -12.59 6.89 13.19
N TYR A 155 -11.95 8.06 13.19
CA TYR A 155 -10.78 8.34 12.36
C TYR A 155 -9.64 7.32 12.53
N GLY A 156 -9.31 6.95 13.77
CA GLY A 156 -8.28 5.95 14.06
C GLY A 156 -8.59 4.58 13.45
N GLU A 157 -9.87 4.15 13.47
CA GLU A 157 -10.29 2.89 12.87
C GLU A 157 -10.29 2.97 11.33
N GLN A 158 -10.60 4.14 10.75
CA GLN A 158 -10.46 4.36 9.31
C GLN A 158 -8.99 4.21 8.88
N ARG A 159 -8.03 4.71 9.68
CA ARG A 159 -6.60 4.57 9.41
C ARG A 159 -6.15 3.11 9.47
N ARG A 160 -6.63 2.36 10.47
CA ARG A 160 -6.38 0.91 10.57
C ARG A 160 -6.94 0.16 9.36
N LEU A 161 -8.15 0.50 8.93
CA LEU A 161 -8.79 -0.08 7.75
C LEU A 161 -8.00 0.22 6.46
N GLU A 162 -7.45 1.42 6.32
CA GLU A 162 -6.62 1.78 5.18
C GLU A 162 -5.37 0.88 5.08
N ILE A 163 -4.70 0.62 6.20
CA ILE A 163 -3.54 -0.27 6.25
C ILE A 163 -3.97 -1.71 5.97
N ALA A 164 -5.04 -2.21 6.60
CA ALA A 164 -5.56 -3.55 6.34
C ALA A 164 -5.90 -3.76 4.86
N ARG A 165 -6.51 -2.76 4.21
CA ARG A 165 -6.76 -2.80 2.77
C ARG A 165 -5.49 -2.80 1.92
N ALA A 166 -4.45 -2.06 2.31
CA ALA A 166 -3.18 -2.08 1.60
C ALA A 166 -2.51 -3.47 1.71
N LEU A 167 -2.58 -4.09 2.89
CA LEU A 167 -2.03 -5.43 3.14
C LEU A 167 -2.81 -6.54 2.43
N SER A 168 -4.09 -6.35 2.14
CA SER A 168 -4.90 -7.36 1.46
C SER A 168 -4.41 -7.69 0.05
N SER A 169 -3.60 -6.82 -0.57
CA SER A 169 -2.89 -7.13 -1.82
C SER A 169 -1.66 -8.04 -1.63
N ASN A 170 -1.38 -8.51 -0.39
CA ASN A 170 -0.21 -9.31 -0.02
C ASN A 170 1.11 -8.69 -0.53
N PRO A 171 1.41 -7.44 -0.15
CA PRO A 171 2.59 -6.75 -0.65
C PRO A 171 3.87 -7.29 -0.03
N LYS A 172 5.01 -7.10 -0.72
CA LYS A 172 6.37 -7.28 -0.21
C LYS A 172 6.98 -5.97 0.26
N LEU A 173 6.49 -4.86 -0.30
CA LEU A 173 6.89 -3.50 0.06
C LEU A 173 5.67 -2.67 0.41
N LEU A 174 5.64 -2.11 1.62
CA LEU A 174 4.61 -1.20 2.09
C LEU A 174 5.16 0.22 2.21
N LEU A 175 4.59 1.14 1.47
CA LEU A 175 4.92 2.56 1.52
C LEU A 175 3.92 3.30 2.42
N LEU A 176 4.39 3.90 3.51
CA LEU A 176 3.57 4.68 4.43
C LEU A 176 3.84 6.18 4.25
N ASP A 177 2.88 6.92 3.70
CA ASP A 177 3.01 8.35 3.43
C ASP A 177 2.51 9.16 4.64
N GLU A 178 3.44 9.81 5.34
CA GLU A 178 3.20 10.61 6.55
C GLU A 178 2.30 9.89 7.60
N PRO A 179 2.65 8.65 8.00
CA PRO A 179 1.78 7.86 8.88
C PRO A 179 1.60 8.48 10.27
N ALA A 180 2.55 9.31 10.71
CA ALA A 180 2.55 9.97 12.02
C ALA A 180 1.98 11.41 12.01
N ALA A 181 1.46 11.88 10.85
CA ALA A 181 0.99 13.26 10.74
C ALA A 181 -0.14 13.56 11.73
N GLY A 182 0.05 14.58 12.58
CA GLY A 182 -0.93 15.01 13.58
C GLY A 182 -1.01 14.14 14.85
N MET A 183 -0.11 13.17 15.01
CA MET A 183 -0.04 12.30 16.19
C MET A 183 0.75 12.96 17.32
N ASN A 184 0.33 12.69 18.57
CA ASN A 184 1.12 13.02 19.74
C ASN A 184 2.24 11.98 19.97
N PRO A 185 3.24 12.25 20.85
CA PRO A 185 4.39 11.36 21.06
C PRO A 185 3.99 9.91 21.42
N ARG A 186 2.96 9.70 22.25
CA ARG A 186 2.49 8.37 22.63
C ARG A 186 1.89 7.61 21.45
N GLU A 187 1.12 8.30 20.61
CA GLU A 187 0.53 7.71 19.40
C GLU A 187 1.61 7.34 18.37
N ILE A 188 2.72 8.08 18.34
CA ILE A 188 3.89 7.75 17.51
C ILE A 188 4.54 6.47 18.00
N ASP A 189 4.74 6.30 19.32
CA ASP A 189 5.30 5.07 19.89
C ASP A 189 4.40 3.86 19.56
N GLU A 190 3.09 3.98 19.75
CA GLU A 190 2.11 2.96 19.36
C GLU A 190 2.14 2.63 17.86
N LEU A 191 2.39 3.64 17.01
CA LEU A 191 2.56 3.45 15.57
C LEU A 191 3.84 2.68 15.25
N LEU A 192 4.96 3.01 15.89
CA LEU A 192 6.25 2.33 15.68
C LEU A 192 6.17 0.86 16.08
N GLU A 193 5.56 0.55 17.24
CA GLU A 193 5.30 -0.83 17.68
C GLU A 193 4.43 -1.57 16.64
N ARG A 194 3.41 -0.91 16.10
CA ARG A 194 2.56 -1.49 15.07
C ARG A 194 3.28 -1.71 13.75
N ILE A 195 4.16 -0.81 13.31
CA ILE A 195 4.99 -1.00 12.11
C ILE A 195 5.91 -2.19 12.29
N ALA A 196 6.55 -2.34 13.46
CA ALA A 196 7.39 -3.48 13.78
C ALA A 196 6.59 -4.79 13.72
N TRP A 197 5.42 -4.83 14.37
CA TRP A 197 4.53 -5.98 14.32
C TRP A 197 4.09 -6.33 12.89
N LEU A 198 3.69 -5.33 12.07
CA LEU A 198 3.29 -5.54 10.67
C LEU A 198 4.42 -6.14 9.84
N LYS A 199 5.65 -5.64 10.04
CA LYS A 199 6.83 -6.14 9.35
C LYS A 199 7.04 -7.63 9.61
N ASP A 200 6.97 -8.04 10.89
CA ASP A 200 7.25 -9.40 11.31
C ASP A 200 6.09 -10.36 10.95
N GLU A 201 4.83 -9.93 11.14
CA GLU A 201 3.64 -10.75 10.90
C GLU A 201 3.39 -11.00 9.40
N PHE A 202 3.67 -10.00 8.54
CA PHE A 202 3.38 -10.05 7.11
C PHE A 202 4.63 -10.16 6.22
N ASP A 203 5.83 -10.39 6.81
CA ASP A 203 7.13 -10.47 6.09
C ASP A 203 7.35 -9.27 5.16
N LEU A 204 7.15 -8.05 5.71
CA LEU A 204 7.18 -6.79 4.94
C LEU A 204 8.55 -6.11 4.98
N THR A 205 8.73 -5.32 3.93
CA THR A 205 9.77 -4.29 3.85
C THR A 205 9.12 -2.94 3.81
#